data_b25a0abe837fee25761d969683e9880e
#
_entry.id   b25a0abe837fee25761d969683e9880e
#
_cell.length_a   1.000
_cell.length_b   1.000
_cell.length_c   1.000
_cell.angle_alpha   90.00
_cell.angle_beta   90.00
_cell.angle_gamma   90.00
#
_symmetry.space_group_name_H-M   'P 1'
#
loop_
_entity.id
_entity.type
_entity.pdbx_description
1 polymer ?
#
loop_
_entity_poly.entity_id
_entity_poly.type
_entity_poly.pdbx_seq_one_letter_code
_entity_poly.pdbx_strand_id
1 'polypeptide(L)'
;MEEIVATQTPQDFLSFLASTQTNEIEKLYTFAMDSLMFSIKIHTFHFQCDSGFQHTQFQNLYECIRDFADKLVETVMSMGIPFKIESKTYTLNDELFDLQNALVKIENYRDELEKLKKAYSTKISLENLFGDTIEEIDKIIGLIKNFK
;
A
#
# COMPACT_ATOMS: atom_id res chain seq x y z
N MET A 1 -6.84 52.78 3.95
CA MET A 1 -6.72 51.58 3.12
C MET A 1 -7.47 50.47 3.84
N GLU A 2 -8.69 50.21 3.43
CA GLU A 2 -9.44 49.10 4.00
C GLU A 2 -8.97 47.81 3.31
N GLU A 3 -8.43 46.91 4.08
CA GLU A 3 -8.14 45.54 3.65
C GLU A 3 -9.46 44.82 3.39
N ILE A 4 -9.77 44.58 2.12
CA ILE A 4 -10.91 43.73 1.75
C ILE A 4 -10.49 42.27 2.11
N VAL A 5 -10.90 41.86 3.30
CA VAL A 5 -10.88 40.44 3.65
C VAL A 5 -11.90 39.74 2.76
N ALA A 6 -11.45 39.03 1.75
CA ALA A 6 -12.31 38.19 0.93
C ALA A 6 -12.93 37.11 1.84
N THR A 7 -14.20 37.28 2.19
CA THR A 7 -14.97 36.27 2.92
C THR A 7 -15.17 35.07 1.99
N GLN A 8 -14.49 33.96 2.27
CA GLN A 8 -14.74 32.71 1.59
C GLN A 8 -16.20 32.30 1.79
N THR A 9 -16.90 32.03 0.69
CA THR A 9 -18.28 31.54 0.78
C THR A 9 -18.27 30.09 1.32
N PRO A 10 -19.36 29.63 1.98
CA PRO A 10 -19.48 28.25 2.42
C PRO A 10 -19.28 27.23 1.28
N GLN A 11 -19.63 27.60 0.06
CA GLN A 11 -19.47 26.76 -1.13
C GLN A 11 -18.00 26.63 -1.54
N ASP A 12 -17.19 27.69 -1.39
CA ASP A 12 -15.75 27.66 -1.65
C ASP A 12 -15.03 26.77 -0.63
N PHE A 13 -15.46 26.80 0.62
CA PHE A 13 -14.92 25.93 1.68
C PHE A 13 -15.23 24.45 1.42
N LEU A 14 -16.45 24.11 1.02
CA LEU A 14 -16.83 22.74 0.66
C LEU A 14 -16.06 22.23 -0.56
N SER A 15 -15.85 23.08 -1.57
CA SER A 15 -15.04 22.76 -2.76
C SER A 15 -13.58 22.53 -2.39
N PHE A 16 -13.03 23.34 -1.48
CA PHE A 16 -11.67 23.16 -0.96
C PHE A 16 -11.53 21.85 -0.20
N LEU A 17 -12.47 21.51 0.70
CA LEU A 17 -12.45 20.25 1.43
C LEU A 17 -12.55 19.05 0.48
N ALA A 18 -13.42 19.10 -0.53
CA ALA A 18 -13.57 18.04 -1.51
C ALA A 18 -12.28 17.84 -2.32
N SER A 19 -11.62 18.91 -2.77
CA SER A 19 -10.36 18.83 -3.51
C SER A 19 -9.21 18.30 -2.64
N THR A 20 -9.15 18.65 -1.36
CA THR A 20 -8.15 18.14 -0.40
C THR A 20 -8.32 16.65 -0.19
N GLN A 21 -9.58 16.16 -0.02
CA GLN A 21 -9.86 14.74 0.11
C GLN A 21 -9.50 13.96 -1.16
N THR A 22 -9.78 14.50 -2.34
CA THR A 22 -9.40 13.90 -3.63
C THR A 22 -7.90 13.76 -3.74
N ASN A 23 -7.12 14.81 -3.42
CA ASN A 23 -5.66 14.79 -3.45
C ASN A 23 -5.06 13.75 -2.48
N GLU A 24 -5.63 13.59 -1.29
CA GLU A 24 -5.19 12.57 -0.33
C GLU A 24 -5.46 11.15 -0.85
N ILE A 25 -6.60 10.90 -1.47
CA ILE A 25 -6.93 9.60 -2.05
C ILE A 25 -6.06 9.30 -3.27
N GLU A 26 -5.74 10.30 -4.11
CA GLU A 26 -4.83 10.14 -5.25
C GLU A 26 -3.44 9.60 -4.84
N LYS A 27 -2.96 9.90 -3.65
CA LYS A 27 -1.69 9.37 -3.13
C LYS A 27 -1.68 7.84 -3.03
N LEU A 28 -2.85 7.22 -2.96
CA LEU A 28 -2.96 5.76 -2.94
C LEU A 28 -2.51 5.12 -4.26
N TYR A 29 -2.58 5.83 -5.37
CA TYR A 29 -2.01 5.34 -6.63
C TYR A 29 -0.48 5.16 -6.54
N THR A 30 0.21 6.12 -5.95
CA THR A 30 1.65 5.99 -5.69
C THR A 30 1.94 4.83 -4.74
N PHE A 31 1.15 4.67 -3.69
CA PHE A 31 1.29 3.54 -2.77
C PHE A 31 1.03 2.18 -3.47
N ALA A 32 0.09 2.12 -4.41
CA ALA A 32 -0.13 0.92 -5.21
C ALA A 32 1.10 0.58 -6.06
N MET A 33 1.74 1.59 -6.67
CA MET A 33 2.98 1.38 -7.42
C MET A 33 4.15 0.97 -6.51
N ASP A 34 4.29 1.59 -5.35
CA ASP A 34 5.26 1.18 -4.33
C ASP A 34 5.04 -0.28 -3.90
N SER A 35 3.78 -0.68 -3.77
CA SER A 35 3.39 -2.07 -3.44
C SER A 35 3.77 -3.05 -4.54
N LEU A 36 3.56 -2.71 -5.81
CA LEU A 36 4.02 -3.53 -6.93
C LEU A 36 5.54 -3.73 -6.91
N MET A 37 6.30 -2.66 -6.67
CA MET A 37 7.75 -2.74 -6.56
C MET A 37 8.19 -3.55 -5.35
N PHE A 38 7.48 -3.44 -4.24
CA PHE A 38 7.73 -4.28 -3.07
C PHE A 38 7.44 -5.75 -3.37
N SER A 39 6.38 -6.06 -4.12
CA SER A 39 6.09 -7.43 -4.54
C SER A 39 7.21 -8.03 -5.38
N ILE A 40 7.84 -7.23 -6.25
CA ILE A 40 9.03 -7.66 -7.02
C ILE A 40 10.19 -7.99 -6.08
N LYS A 41 10.42 -7.19 -5.06
CA LYS A 41 11.46 -7.47 -4.05
C LYS A 41 11.19 -8.78 -3.31
N ILE A 42 9.96 -9.02 -2.89
CA ILE A 42 9.57 -10.29 -2.26
C ILE A 42 9.76 -11.46 -3.24
N HIS A 43 9.48 -11.25 -4.51
CA HIS A 43 9.72 -12.24 -5.54
C HIS A 43 11.23 -12.60 -5.66
N THR A 44 12.12 -11.62 -5.50
CA THR A 44 13.56 -11.91 -5.44
C THR A 44 13.94 -12.77 -4.23
N PHE A 45 13.30 -12.57 -3.09
CA PHE A 45 13.48 -13.42 -1.91
C PHE A 45 13.00 -14.85 -2.16
N HIS A 46 11.87 -15.01 -2.85
CA HIS A 46 11.35 -16.30 -3.29
C HIS A 46 12.39 -17.09 -4.12
N PHE A 47 13.15 -16.41 -4.98
CA PHE A 47 14.21 -17.06 -5.77
C PHE A 47 15.43 -17.47 -4.94
N GLN A 48 15.69 -16.81 -3.83
CA GLN A 48 16.92 -16.96 -3.06
C GLN A 48 16.77 -17.87 -1.83
N CYS A 49 15.54 -18.16 -1.38
CA CYS A 49 15.34 -18.99 -0.19
C CYS A 49 15.58 -20.48 -0.48
N ASP A 50 16.21 -21.18 0.45
CA ASP A 50 16.57 -22.60 0.31
C ASP A 50 15.46 -23.55 0.75
N SER A 51 14.58 -23.10 1.65
CA SER A 51 13.49 -23.92 2.15
C SER A 51 12.30 -23.92 1.18
N GLY A 52 11.85 -25.11 0.78
CA GLY A 52 10.65 -25.26 -0.04
C GLY A 52 9.41 -24.67 0.59
N PHE A 53 9.30 -24.72 1.91
CA PHE A 53 8.21 -24.08 2.65
C PHE A 53 8.28 -22.56 2.55
N GLN A 54 9.44 -21.98 2.82
CA GLN A 54 9.64 -20.52 2.69
C GLN A 54 9.41 -20.04 1.25
N HIS A 55 9.90 -20.80 0.27
CA HIS A 55 9.68 -20.53 -1.15
C HIS A 55 8.19 -20.37 -1.45
N THR A 56 7.36 -21.29 -0.97
CA THR A 56 5.90 -21.23 -1.13
C THR A 56 5.30 -20.02 -0.39
N GLN A 57 5.75 -19.72 0.82
CA GLN A 57 5.21 -18.58 1.58
C GLN A 57 5.58 -17.23 0.94
N PHE A 58 6.78 -17.07 0.43
CA PHE A 58 7.17 -15.86 -0.31
C PHE A 58 6.39 -15.73 -1.62
N GLN A 59 6.09 -16.84 -2.29
CA GLN A 59 5.18 -16.81 -3.46
C GLN A 59 3.80 -16.28 -3.07
N ASN A 60 3.19 -16.87 -2.05
CA ASN A 60 1.88 -16.42 -1.56
C ASN A 60 1.90 -14.94 -1.20
N LEU A 61 3.00 -14.46 -0.63
CA LEU A 61 3.15 -13.07 -0.22
C LEU A 61 3.22 -12.11 -1.41
N TYR A 62 4.09 -12.36 -2.39
CA TYR A 62 4.20 -11.44 -3.52
C TYR A 62 2.92 -11.43 -4.37
N GLU A 63 2.25 -12.56 -4.49
CA GLU A 63 0.95 -12.64 -5.16
C GLU A 63 -0.12 -11.84 -4.42
N CYS A 64 -0.19 -11.96 -3.09
CA CYS A 64 -1.10 -11.19 -2.24
C CYS A 64 -0.89 -9.68 -2.39
N ILE A 65 0.37 -9.23 -2.35
CA ILE A 65 0.69 -7.79 -2.48
C ILE A 65 0.38 -7.28 -3.88
N ARG A 66 0.63 -8.07 -4.91
CA ARG A 66 0.29 -7.73 -6.30
C ARG A 66 -1.20 -7.57 -6.49
N ASP A 67 -1.99 -8.53 -6.00
CA ASP A 67 -3.46 -8.46 -6.03
C ASP A 67 -3.99 -7.26 -5.26
N PHE A 68 -3.40 -6.97 -4.12
CA PHE A 68 -3.75 -5.78 -3.35
C PHE A 68 -3.52 -4.50 -4.15
N ALA A 69 -2.38 -4.36 -4.82
CA ALA A 69 -2.08 -3.18 -5.63
C ALA A 69 -3.10 -2.97 -6.75
N ASP A 70 -3.47 -4.03 -7.45
CA ASP A 70 -4.50 -3.98 -8.49
C ASP A 70 -5.85 -3.55 -7.91
N LYS A 71 -6.29 -4.18 -6.83
CA LYS A 71 -7.55 -3.85 -6.17
C LYS A 71 -7.56 -2.42 -5.62
N LEU A 72 -6.43 -1.94 -5.12
CA LEU A 72 -6.32 -0.56 -4.63
C LEU A 72 -6.54 0.45 -5.77
N VAL A 73 -5.88 0.25 -6.91
CA VAL A 73 -6.08 1.09 -8.09
C VAL A 73 -7.54 1.07 -8.53
N GLU A 74 -8.12 -0.12 -8.68
CA GLU A 74 -9.52 -0.27 -9.10
C GLU A 74 -10.50 0.38 -8.11
N THR A 75 -10.24 0.24 -6.81
CA THR A 75 -11.08 0.84 -5.77
C THR A 75 -11.04 2.37 -5.84
N VAL A 76 -9.86 2.96 -6.00
CA VAL A 76 -9.74 4.42 -6.13
C VAL A 76 -10.37 4.92 -7.44
N MET A 77 -10.17 4.21 -8.54
CA MET A 77 -10.83 4.54 -9.82
C MET A 77 -12.35 4.48 -9.71
N SER A 78 -12.89 3.51 -8.96
CA SER A 78 -14.34 3.39 -8.74
C SER A 78 -14.94 4.56 -7.97
N MET A 79 -14.13 5.34 -7.27
CA MET A 79 -14.54 6.58 -6.60
C MET A 79 -14.59 7.78 -7.55
N GLY A 80 -14.37 7.58 -8.84
CA GLY A 80 -14.37 8.65 -9.85
C GLY A 80 -13.05 9.43 -9.93
N ILE A 81 -11.98 8.94 -9.34
CA ILE A 81 -10.66 9.57 -9.35
C ILE A 81 -9.82 8.91 -10.46
N PRO A 82 -9.47 9.63 -11.55
CA PRO A 82 -8.68 9.06 -12.63
C PRO A 82 -7.29 8.64 -12.15
N PHE A 83 -6.77 7.57 -12.74
CA PHE A 83 -5.41 7.11 -12.44
C PHE A 83 -4.39 8.21 -12.78
N LYS A 84 -3.59 8.58 -11.78
CA LYS A 84 -2.53 9.57 -11.92
C LYS A 84 -1.41 9.27 -10.94
N ILE A 85 -0.21 9.16 -11.45
CA ILE A 85 1.00 9.03 -10.62
C ILE A 85 2.01 10.09 -11.02
N GLU A 86 2.83 10.52 -10.07
CA GLU A 86 4.01 11.31 -10.33
C GLU A 86 5.14 10.39 -10.81
N SER A 87 6.05 10.94 -11.62
CA SER A 87 7.24 10.19 -12.05
C SER A 87 8.05 9.75 -10.84
N LYS A 88 8.33 8.45 -10.75
CA LYS A 88 9.10 7.85 -9.66
C LYS A 88 10.02 6.78 -10.22
N THR A 89 11.26 6.77 -9.76
CA THR A 89 12.25 5.77 -10.12
C THR A 89 12.38 4.75 -8.99
N TYR A 90 12.38 3.48 -9.35
CA TYR A 90 12.60 2.36 -8.43
C TYR A 90 13.90 1.66 -8.77
N THR A 91 14.63 1.26 -7.75
CA THR A 91 15.89 0.54 -7.89
C THR A 91 15.81 -0.79 -7.17
N LEU A 92 16.14 -1.87 -7.89
CA LEU A 92 16.40 -3.17 -7.27
C LEU A 92 17.87 -3.23 -6.88
N ASN A 93 18.12 -3.41 -5.59
CA ASN A 93 19.47 -3.60 -5.08
C ASN A 93 19.85 -5.09 -5.13
N ASP A 94 21.11 -5.36 -5.42
CA ASP A 94 21.69 -6.70 -5.33
C ASP A 94 21.96 -7.03 -3.84
N GLU A 95 20.91 -7.37 -3.11
CA GLU A 95 20.96 -7.79 -1.71
C GLU A 95 20.94 -9.29 -1.59
N LEU A 96 21.87 -9.83 -0.80
CA LEU A 96 21.80 -11.24 -0.40
C LEU A 96 20.58 -11.45 0.51
N PHE A 97 19.86 -12.55 0.25
CA PHE A 97 18.72 -12.92 1.07
C PHE A 97 19.13 -13.24 2.50
N ASP A 98 18.48 -12.56 3.44
CA ASP A 98 18.52 -12.84 4.87
C ASP A 98 17.08 -12.84 5.39
N LEU A 99 16.65 -13.96 5.97
CA LEU A 99 15.29 -14.14 6.44
C LEU A 99 14.87 -13.09 7.46
N GLN A 100 15.74 -12.73 8.41
CA GLN A 100 15.40 -11.74 9.43
C GLN A 100 15.21 -10.35 8.83
N ASN A 101 16.07 -9.93 7.92
CA ASN A 101 15.93 -8.67 7.21
C ASN A 101 14.69 -8.65 6.31
N ALA A 102 14.39 -9.77 5.66
CA ALA A 102 13.17 -9.91 4.86
C ALA A 102 11.92 -9.74 5.73
N LEU A 103 11.85 -10.40 6.88
CA LEU A 103 10.74 -10.29 7.82
C LEU A 103 10.57 -8.88 8.34
N VAL A 104 11.64 -8.17 8.69
CA VAL A 104 11.56 -6.76 9.11
C VAL A 104 10.94 -5.89 8.02
N LYS A 105 11.34 -6.06 6.77
CA LYS A 105 10.77 -5.31 5.64
C LYS A 105 9.29 -5.61 5.43
N ILE A 106 8.89 -6.86 5.56
CA ILE A 106 7.50 -7.28 5.44
C ILE A 106 6.65 -6.71 6.58
N GLU A 107 7.16 -6.76 7.81
CA GLU A 107 6.48 -6.19 8.98
C GLU A 107 6.34 -4.66 8.88
N ASN A 108 7.37 -3.97 8.38
CA ASN A 108 7.29 -2.53 8.11
C ASN A 108 6.23 -2.20 7.06
N TYR A 109 6.14 -2.96 5.99
CA TYR A 109 5.10 -2.79 4.97
C TYR A 109 3.70 -3.04 5.57
N ARG A 110 3.56 -4.09 6.37
CA ARG A 110 2.32 -4.40 7.10
C ARG A 110 1.90 -3.24 8.00
N ASP A 111 2.84 -2.62 8.71
CA ASP A 111 2.58 -1.47 9.58
C ASP A 111 2.16 -0.21 8.79
N GLU A 112 2.69 -0.01 7.60
CA GLU A 112 2.22 1.06 6.69
C GLU A 112 0.77 0.81 6.26
N LEU A 113 0.39 -0.42 5.95
CA LEU A 113 -1.01 -0.77 5.66
C LEU A 113 -1.93 -0.48 6.86
N GLU A 114 -1.48 -0.75 8.08
CA GLU A 114 -2.25 -0.45 9.31
C GLU A 114 -2.48 1.06 9.48
N LYS A 115 -1.47 1.88 9.20
CA LYS A 115 -1.59 3.35 9.22
C LYS A 115 -2.60 3.83 8.18
N LEU A 116 -2.54 3.28 6.97
CA LEU A 116 -3.47 3.63 5.90
C LEU A 116 -4.90 3.19 6.22
N LYS A 117 -5.07 2.02 6.80
CA LYS A 117 -6.39 1.54 7.27
C LYS A 117 -7.03 2.53 8.24
N LYS A 118 -6.25 3.05 9.19
CA LYS A 118 -6.73 4.05 10.15
C LYS A 118 -7.03 5.38 9.47
N ALA A 119 -6.15 5.83 8.58
CA ALA A 119 -6.30 7.11 7.87
C ALA A 119 -7.53 7.13 6.97
N TYR A 120 -7.92 6.01 6.39
CA TYR A 120 -9.06 5.89 5.47
C TYR A 120 -10.25 5.13 6.08
N SER A 121 -10.37 5.09 7.40
CA SER A 121 -11.42 4.35 8.11
C SER A 121 -12.85 4.81 7.79
N THR A 122 -13.03 6.03 7.28
CA THR A 122 -14.33 6.55 6.82
C THR A 122 -14.73 6.05 5.42
N LYS A 123 -13.82 5.39 4.70
CA LYS A 123 -14.05 4.81 3.39
C LYS A 123 -14.06 3.28 3.52
N ILE A 124 -15.25 2.71 3.66
CA ILE A 124 -15.44 1.28 3.96
C ILE A 124 -14.71 0.37 2.98
N SER A 125 -14.75 0.67 1.67
CA SER A 125 -14.08 -0.14 0.66
C SER A 125 -12.57 -0.18 0.84
N LEU A 126 -11.96 0.96 1.19
CA LEU A 126 -10.52 1.05 1.47
C LEU A 126 -10.16 0.38 2.79
N GLU A 127 -10.93 0.66 3.84
CA GLU A 127 -10.70 0.04 5.15
C GLU A 127 -10.74 -1.49 5.07
N ASN A 128 -11.73 -2.05 4.39
CA ASN A 128 -11.85 -3.48 4.18
C ASN A 128 -10.69 -4.05 3.35
N LEU A 129 -10.31 -3.38 2.27
CA LEU A 129 -9.20 -3.81 1.43
C LEU A 129 -7.88 -3.86 2.22
N PHE A 130 -7.58 -2.82 2.99
CA PHE A 130 -6.40 -2.79 3.86
C PHE A 130 -6.48 -3.88 4.94
N GLY A 131 -7.62 -4.04 5.59
CA GLY A 131 -7.84 -5.03 6.64
C GLY A 131 -7.64 -6.47 6.15
N ASP A 132 -8.24 -6.82 5.04
CA ASP A 132 -8.13 -8.17 4.43
C ASP A 132 -6.68 -8.47 4.04
N THR A 133 -5.98 -7.48 3.50
CA THR A 133 -4.57 -7.62 3.10
C THR A 133 -3.67 -7.80 4.32
N ILE A 134 -3.88 -7.02 5.38
CA ILE A 134 -3.15 -7.15 6.65
C ILE A 134 -3.34 -8.55 7.25
N GLU A 135 -4.58 -9.05 7.27
CA GLU A 135 -4.89 -10.38 7.79
C GLU A 135 -4.12 -11.47 7.05
N GLU A 136 -4.08 -11.41 5.71
CA GLU A 136 -3.35 -12.39 4.91
C GLU A 136 -1.83 -12.28 5.12
N ILE A 137 -1.28 -11.07 5.20
CA ILE A 137 0.15 -10.86 5.48
C ILE A 137 0.51 -11.39 6.87
N ASP A 138 -0.29 -11.09 7.89
CA ASP A 138 -0.05 -11.57 9.27
C ASP A 138 -0.04 -13.10 9.33
N LYS A 139 -0.94 -13.75 8.61
CA LYS A 139 -0.98 -15.21 8.50
C LYS A 139 0.30 -15.75 7.86
N ILE A 140 0.75 -15.16 6.76
CA ILE A 140 1.98 -15.57 6.07
C ILE A 140 3.21 -15.37 6.96
N ILE A 141 3.32 -14.22 7.63
CA ILE A 141 4.39 -13.94 8.61
C ILE A 141 4.40 -15.01 9.70
N GLY A 142 3.24 -15.31 10.27
CA GLY A 142 3.10 -16.34 11.30
C GLY A 142 3.56 -17.71 10.82
N LEU A 143 3.23 -18.10 9.59
CA LEU A 143 3.69 -19.35 8.99
C LEU A 143 5.20 -19.38 8.79
N ILE A 144 5.78 -18.30 8.28
CA ILE A 144 7.25 -18.20 8.07
C ILE A 144 8.00 -18.30 9.41
N LYS A 145 7.50 -17.64 10.47
CA LYS A 145 8.15 -17.65 11.80
C LYS A 145 8.05 -18.97 12.54
N ASN A 146 6.97 -19.70 12.37
CA ASN A 146 6.66 -20.87 13.18
C ASN A 146 6.93 -22.22 12.49
N PHE A 147 7.15 -22.22 11.20
CA PHE A 147 7.41 -23.45 10.42
C PHE A 147 8.66 -23.27 9.55
N LYS A 148 9.37 -24.36 9.36
CA LYS A 148 10.59 -24.38 8.54
C LYS A 148 10.39 -25.19 7.27
#